data_b76fb7ef812d25d85c03e89225644e08
#
_entry.id   b76fb7ef812d25d85c03e89225644e08
#
_cell.length_a   1.000
_cell.length_b   1.000
_cell.length_c   1.000
_cell.angle_alpha   90.00
_cell.angle_beta   90.00
_cell.angle_gamma   90.00
#
_symmetry.space_group_name_H-M   'P 1'
#
loop_
_entity.id
_entity.type
_entity.pdbx_description
1 polymer ?
#
loop_
_entity_poly.entity_id
_entity_poly.type
_entity_poly.pdbx_seq_one_letter_code
_entity_poly.pdbx_strand_id
1 'polypeptide(L)'
;MLRINLPSFLTDCNTLYVGGRKNALDHLDSAYTNGYNPFTTGCHIIIADGIKGTDEVYVPVDGGEYVKEAKIGQAIMDADIFISMSHFKGHESTGFGGALKNIGMGCGSR
;
A
#
# COMPACT_ATOMS: atom_id res chain seq x y z
N MET A 1 -5.69 1.65 -22.10
CA MET A 1 -5.82 2.09 -20.72
C MET A 1 -7.29 2.01 -20.30
N LEU A 2 -7.61 1.13 -19.36
CA LEU A 2 -8.98 1.03 -18.82
C LEU A 2 -9.30 2.33 -18.07
N ARG A 3 -10.22 3.13 -18.59
CA ARG A 3 -10.80 4.25 -17.84
C ARG A 3 -11.86 3.70 -16.89
N ILE A 4 -11.51 3.61 -15.63
CA ILE A 4 -12.49 3.33 -14.58
C ILE A 4 -13.23 4.66 -14.36
N ASN A 5 -14.51 4.72 -14.71
CA ASN A 5 -15.37 5.91 -14.52
C ASN A 5 -15.82 6.07 -13.04
N LEU A 6 -15.01 5.60 -12.10
CA LEU A 6 -15.25 5.71 -10.67
C LEU A 6 -14.13 6.54 -10.03
N PRO A 7 -14.42 7.30 -8.97
CA PRO A 7 -13.38 7.94 -8.19
C PRO A 7 -12.37 6.88 -7.74
N SER A 8 -11.11 7.06 -8.12
CA SER A 8 -10.05 6.08 -7.83
C SER A 8 -8.79 6.78 -7.35
N PHE A 9 -7.99 6.07 -6.55
CA PHE A 9 -6.69 6.51 -6.10
C PHE A 9 -5.70 5.35 -6.12
N LEU A 10 -4.42 5.67 -6.26
CA LEU A 10 -3.33 4.74 -6.04
C LEU A 10 -2.86 4.86 -4.60
N THR A 11 -2.49 3.77 -3.99
CA THR A 11 -2.10 3.76 -2.58
C THR A 11 -1.02 2.74 -2.27
N ASP A 12 -0.31 3.00 -1.21
CA ASP A 12 0.67 2.12 -0.55
C ASP A 12 0.80 2.58 0.91
N CYS A 13 1.29 1.72 1.80
CA CYS A 13 1.63 2.11 3.16
C CYS A 13 3.11 2.47 3.30
N ASN A 14 3.45 3.22 4.34
CA ASN A 14 4.83 3.54 4.68
C ASN A 14 5.60 2.28 5.09
N THR A 15 6.92 2.33 5.05
CA THR A 15 7.79 1.21 5.39
C THR A 15 8.55 1.42 6.70
N LEU A 16 8.87 0.32 7.40
CA LEU A 16 9.68 0.37 8.62
C LEU A 16 11.17 0.52 8.32
N TYR A 17 11.65 -0.04 7.22
CA TYR A 17 13.07 -0.03 6.88
C TYR A 17 13.54 1.34 6.34
N VAL A 18 14.84 1.54 6.35
CA VAL A 18 15.48 2.78 5.86
C VAL A 18 15.22 2.97 4.38
N GLY A 19 14.84 4.20 3.98
CA GLY A 19 14.58 4.57 2.59
C GLY A 19 13.60 5.72 2.49
N GLY A 20 13.26 6.11 1.26
CA GLY A 20 12.40 7.24 0.94
C GLY A 20 10.90 6.99 1.14
N ARG A 21 10.51 5.98 1.93
CA ARG A 21 9.08 5.64 2.15
C ARG A 21 8.72 5.48 3.63
N LYS A 22 9.43 6.19 4.51
CA LYS A 22 9.20 6.13 5.97
C LYS A 22 8.05 7.00 6.47
N ASN A 23 7.70 8.01 5.72
CA ASN A 23 6.62 8.95 6.02
C ASN A 23 5.94 9.34 4.70
N ALA A 24 4.73 9.89 4.78
CA ALA A 24 3.96 10.18 3.58
C ALA A 24 4.60 11.20 2.64
N LEU A 25 5.33 12.18 3.15
CA LEU A 25 5.94 13.21 2.31
C LEU A 25 7.07 12.63 1.46
N ASP A 26 8.03 11.95 2.09
CA ASP A 26 9.12 11.28 1.37
C ASP A 26 8.58 10.18 0.43
N HIS A 27 7.54 9.49 0.86
CA HIS A 27 6.89 8.42 0.08
C HIS A 27 6.24 9.00 -1.19
N LEU A 28 5.52 10.11 -1.07
CA LEU A 28 4.95 10.81 -2.23
C LEU A 28 6.03 11.34 -3.16
N ASP A 29 7.11 11.91 -2.63
CA ASP A 29 8.25 12.36 -3.44
C ASP A 29 8.86 11.20 -4.22
N SER A 30 9.04 10.04 -3.57
CA SER A 30 9.51 8.83 -4.24
C SER A 30 8.55 8.35 -5.33
N ALA A 31 7.25 8.38 -5.06
CA ALA A 31 6.21 8.02 -6.02
C ALA A 31 6.24 8.97 -7.23
N TYR A 32 6.27 10.27 -6.99
CA TYR A 32 6.25 11.29 -8.03
C TYR A 32 7.49 11.24 -8.93
N THR A 33 8.67 11.04 -8.34
CA THR A 33 9.92 10.87 -9.07
C THR A 33 9.89 9.66 -10.00
N ASN A 34 9.15 8.62 -9.64
CA ASN A 34 8.98 7.41 -10.43
C ASN A 34 7.75 7.44 -11.36
N GLY A 35 7.11 8.58 -11.52
CA GLY A 35 6.00 8.78 -12.45
C GLY A 35 4.61 8.46 -11.87
N TYR A 36 4.50 8.09 -10.61
CA TYR A 36 3.23 7.88 -9.93
C TYR A 36 2.74 9.20 -9.34
N ASN A 37 2.17 10.04 -10.17
CA ASN A 37 1.61 11.33 -9.79
C ASN A 37 0.26 11.54 -10.48
N PRO A 38 -0.61 12.45 -9.97
CA PRO A 38 -1.93 12.66 -10.53
C PRO A 38 -1.97 13.07 -12.01
N PHE A 39 -0.96 13.78 -12.47
CA PHE A 39 -0.91 14.25 -13.85
C PHE A 39 -0.56 13.13 -14.84
N THR A 40 0.29 12.21 -14.45
CA THR A 40 0.71 11.06 -15.27
C THR A 40 -0.30 9.92 -15.20
N THR A 41 -0.80 9.60 -14.00
CA THR A 41 -1.68 8.45 -13.77
C THR A 41 -3.16 8.77 -13.98
N GLY A 42 -3.55 10.05 -13.87
CA GLY A 42 -4.94 10.48 -13.94
C GLY A 42 -5.76 10.17 -12.68
N CYS A 43 -5.13 9.78 -11.57
CA CYS A 43 -5.77 9.57 -10.27
C CYS A 43 -4.91 10.08 -9.13
N HIS A 44 -5.55 10.31 -7.99
CA HIS A 44 -4.85 10.77 -6.78
C HIS A 44 -3.95 9.69 -6.21
N ILE A 45 -2.89 10.12 -5.50
CA ILE A 45 -1.99 9.24 -4.77
C ILE A 45 -2.22 9.51 -3.28
N ILE A 46 -2.57 8.48 -2.52
CA ILE A 46 -2.83 8.57 -1.09
C ILE A 46 -1.95 7.55 -0.37
N ILE A 47 -1.21 7.99 0.63
CA ILE A 47 -0.45 7.08 1.51
C ILE A 47 -1.42 6.59 2.59
N ALA A 48 -1.70 5.29 2.57
CA ALA A 48 -2.85 4.71 3.24
C ALA A 48 -2.80 4.76 4.76
N ASP A 49 -1.62 4.78 5.35
CA ASP A 49 -1.40 4.79 6.80
C ASP A 49 -0.97 6.16 7.35
N GLY A 50 -1.20 7.23 6.57
CA GLY A 50 -1.00 8.61 6.99
C GLY A 50 0.45 9.08 7.02
N ILE A 51 0.68 10.27 7.59
CA ILE A 51 1.98 10.95 7.54
C ILE A 51 3.07 10.13 8.22
N LYS A 52 2.78 9.52 9.36
CA LYS A 52 3.76 8.78 10.18
C LYS A 52 3.61 7.26 10.09
N GLY A 53 2.66 6.75 9.33
CA GLY A 53 2.37 5.33 9.29
C GLY A 53 1.60 4.81 10.52
N THR A 54 0.73 5.63 11.08
CA THR A 54 -0.05 5.33 12.29
C THR A 54 -1.55 5.48 12.12
N ASP A 55 -2.01 5.81 10.91
CA ASP A 55 -3.42 5.89 10.57
C ASP A 55 -3.90 4.53 10.07
N GLU A 56 -4.42 3.73 11.00
CA GLU A 56 -4.63 2.29 10.78
C GLU A 56 -5.92 1.77 11.41
N VAL A 57 -6.41 0.67 10.86
CA VAL A 57 -7.50 -0.14 11.41
C VAL A 57 -6.96 -1.49 11.83
N TYR A 58 -7.36 -1.97 12.99
CA TYR A 58 -7.06 -3.31 13.48
C TYR A 58 -8.12 -4.27 12.96
N VAL A 59 -7.71 -5.23 12.14
CA VAL A 59 -8.59 -6.23 11.52
C VAL A 59 -8.32 -7.58 12.17
N PRO A 60 -9.34 -8.24 12.75
CA PRO A 60 -9.18 -9.58 13.33
C PRO A 60 -8.76 -10.60 12.28
N VAL A 61 -7.83 -11.49 12.63
CA VAL A 61 -7.38 -12.59 11.78
C VAL A 61 -7.90 -13.91 12.37
N ASP A 62 -9.05 -14.36 11.88
CA ASP A 62 -9.65 -15.60 12.33
C ASP A 62 -8.78 -16.80 11.98
N GLY A 63 -8.53 -17.66 12.98
CA GLY A 63 -7.66 -18.83 12.80
C GLY A 63 -6.16 -18.53 12.70
N GLY A 64 -5.75 -17.29 12.88
CA GLY A 64 -4.34 -16.90 12.87
C GLY A 64 -3.55 -17.58 13.99
N GLU A 65 -2.50 -18.31 13.62
CA GLU A 65 -1.65 -19.01 14.59
C GLU A 65 -0.73 -18.01 15.32
N TYR A 66 -0.07 -17.14 14.59
CA TYR A 66 0.93 -16.20 15.10
C TYR A 66 0.40 -14.78 15.25
N VAL A 67 -0.53 -14.37 14.38
CA VAL A 67 -1.08 -13.02 14.33
C VAL A 67 -2.57 -13.07 14.60
N LYS A 68 -3.04 -12.34 15.60
CA LYS A 68 -4.46 -12.26 15.97
C LYS A 68 -5.17 -11.07 15.33
N GLU A 69 -4.44 -10.01 15.05
CA GLU A 69 -4.93 -8.79 14.41
C GLU A 69 -3.92 -8.30 13.36
N ALA A 70 -4.42 -7.86 12.22
CA ALA A 70 -3.63 -7.18 11.20
C ALA A 70 -3.87 -5.67 11.28
N LYS A 71 -2.81 -4.89 11.20
CA LYS A 71 -2.87 -3.43 11.11
C LYS A 71 -2.90 -3.05 9.64
N ILE A 72 -4.02 -2.54 9.20
CA ILE A 72 -4.24 -2.14 7.79
C ILE A 72 -4.37 -0.63 7.69
N GLY A 73 -3.70 -0.02 6.71
CA GLY A 73 -3.80 1.41 6.47
C GLY A 73 -5.24 1.87 6.28
N GLN A 74 -5.63 2.98 6.94
CA GLN A 74 -7.02 3.45 6.98
C GLN A 74 -7.61 3.68 5.60
N ALA A 75 -6.89 4.30 4.67
CA ALA A 75 -7.42 4.58 3.34
C ALA A 75 -7.77 3.31 2.54
N ILE A 76 -7.10 2.20 2.82
CA ILE A 76 -7.42 0.90 2.19
C ILE A 76 -8.76 0.38 2.71
N MET A 77 -9.01 0.53 4.01
CA MET A 77 -10.25 0.10 4.64
C MET A 77 -11.45 1.00 4.25
N ASP A 78 -11.19 2.23 3.85
CA ASP A 78 -12.20 3.18 3.38
C ASP A 78 -12.62 2.92 1.91
N ALA A 79 -11.84 2.13 1.17
CA ALA A 79 -12.15 1.82 -0.23
C ALA A 79 -13.21 0.71 -0.36
N ASP A 80 -14.16 0.91 -1.26
CA ASP A 80 -15.20 -0.10 -1.57
C ASP A 80 -14.67 -1.25 -2.43
N ILE A 81 -13.68 -0.96 -3.28
CA ILE A 81 -13.08 -1.93 -4.20
C ILE A 81 -11.57 -1.79 -4.13
N PHE A 82 -10.89 -2.92 -3.96
CA PHE A 82 -9.44 -3.02 -3.94
C PHE A 82 -8.93 -3.80 -5.16
N ILE A 83 -7.98 -3.21 -5.90
CA ILE A 83 -7.33 -3.86 -7.04
C ILE A 83 -5.82 -3.91 -6.77
N SER A 84 -5.26 -5.10 -6.66
CA SER A 84 -3.82 -5.29 -6.52
C SER A 84 -3.15 -5.42 -7.90
N MET A 85 -2.37 -4.41 -8.27
CA MET A 85 -1.52 -4.44 -9.47
C MET A 85 -0.13 -4.94 -9.08
N SER A 86 0.04 -6.25 -9.07
CA SER A 86 1.21 -6.88 -8.49
C SER A 86 2.30 -7.16 -9.52
N HIS A 87 3.54 -6.91 -9.11
CA HIS A 87 4.73 -7.30 -9.86
C HIS A 87 5.20 -8.68 -9.43
N PHE A 88 5.41 -9.56 -10.39
CA PHE A 88 5.92 -10.92 -10.19
C PHE A 88 7.45 -10.92 -10.27
N LYS A 89 8.13 -11.36 -9.21
CA LYS A 89 9.59 -11.43 -9.19
C LYS A 89 10.13 -12.40 -8.13
N GLY A 90 11.41 -12.75 -8.23
CA GLY A 90 12.12 -13.42 -7.13
C GLY A 90 12.31 -12.50 -5.92
N HIS A 91 12.41 -13.08 -4.74
CA HIS A 91 12.66 -12.36 -3.50
C HIS A 91 13.58 -13.18 -2.58
N GLU A 92 14.59 -12.52 -2.00
CA GLU A 92 15.64 -13.17 -1.20
C GLU A 92 15.10 -13.85 0.07
N SER A 93 14.10 -13.26 0.73
CA SER A 93 13.55 -13.79 1.99
C SER A 93 12.37 -14.72 1.79
N THR A 94 11.53 -14.48 0.78
CA THR A 94 10.30 -15.24 0.54
C THR A 94 10.41 -16.19 -0.67
N GLY A 95 11.53 -16.21 -1.36
CA GLY A 95 11.76 -16.93 -2.60
C GLY A 95 11.01 -16.32 -3.78
N PHE A 96 9.78 -15.88 -3.56
CA PHE A 96 8.85 -15.38 -4.56
C PHE A 96 8.10 -14.14 -4.04
N GLY A 97 7.99 -13.11 -4.85
CA GLY A 97 7.18 -11.91 -4.58
C GLY A 97 6.13 -11.74 -5.68
N GLY A 98 4.87 -11.70 -5.29
CA GLY A 98 3.72 -11.51 -6.16
C GLY A 98 2.58 -10.85 -5.40
N ALA A 99 1.34 -11.19 -5.73
CA ALA A 99 0.15 -10.55 -5.17
C ALA A 99 0.11 -10.58 -3.63
N LEU A 100 0.33 -11.74 -3.02
CA LEU A 100 0.28 -11.87 -1.55
C LEU A 100 1.32 -10.98 -0.87
N LYS A 101 2.57 -10.98 -1.38
CA LYS A 101 3.61 -10.14 -0.82
C LYS A 101 3.34 -8.65 -1.04
N ASN A 102 2.87 -8.26 -2.22
CA ASN A 102 2.53 -6.87 -2.51
C ASN A 102 1.40 -6.37 -1.59
N ILE A 103 0.35 -7.17 -1.41
CA ILE A 103 -0.74 -6.83 -0.50
C ILE A 103 -0.24 -6.76 0.94
N GLY A 104 0.52 -7.76 1.40
CA GLY A 104 1.04 -7.80 2.76
C GLY A 104 1.92 -6.60 3.11
N MET A 105 2.77 -6.17 2.18
CA MET A 105 3.65 -5.01 2.40
C MET A 105 2.99 -3.67 2.13
N GLY A 106 2.10 -3.60 1.14
CA GLY A 106 1.47 -2.36 0.72
C GLY A 106 0.23 -1.97 1.50
N CYS A 107 -0.44 -2.94 2.13
CA CYS A 107 -1.63 -2.70 2.96
C CYS A 107 -1.33 -2.68 4.45
N GLY A 108 -0.26 -3.34 4.88
CA GLY A 108 0.16 -3.35 6.27
C GLY A 108 0.64 -1.96 6.71
N SER A 109 0.04 -1.40 7.77
CA SER A 109 0.49 -0.16 8.39
C SER A 109 1.89 -0.33 8.97
N ARG A 110 2.65 0.76 8.97
CA ARG A 110 4.01 0.82 9.48
C ARG A 110 4.12 0.53 10.98
#